data_b79697c2456c424320add3f74424608a
#
_entry.id   b79697c2456c424320add3f74424608a
#
_cell.length_a   1.000
_cell.length_b   1.000
_cell.length_c   1.000
_cell.angle_alpha   90.00
_cell.angle_beta   90.00
_cell.angle_gamma   90.00
#
_symmetry.space_group_name_H-M   'P 1'
#
loop_
_entity.id
_entity.type
_entity.pdbx_description
1 polymer ?
#
loop_
_entity_poly.entity_id
_entity_poly.type
_entity_poly.pdbx_seq_one_letter_code
_entity_poly.pdbx_strand_id
1 'polypeptide(L)'
;MATLIATGGMLPRGADAVVPVEMTDVEDGGRIVVVRGARVPGAAVSFAGTDIGLGETVLFAGQRLSSRETGVLAAIGAARVDVVRRPRVAVISTGDEIIAPGEPMR
;
A
#
# COMPACT_ATOMS: atom_id res chain seq x y z
N MET A 1 -1.46 10.03 -29.65
CA MET A 1 -2.53 9.17 -29.06
C MET A 1 -2.41 9.27 -27.57
N ALA A 2 -3.51 9.46 -26.84
CA ALA A 2 -3.54 9.48 -25.37
C ALA A 2 -4.34 8.27 -24.86
N THR A 3 -3.97 7.76 -23.68
CA THR A 3 -4.65 6.64 -23.02
C THR A 3 -5.00 7.07 -21.60
N LEU A 4 -6.24 6.87 -21.19
CA LEU A 4 -6.67 7.12 -19.81
C LEU A 4 -6.13 6.02 -18.90
N ILE A 5 -5.46 6.40 -17.82
CA ILE A 5 -4.97 5.51 -16.78
C ILE A 5 -5.39 6.02 -15.40
N ALA A 6 -5.57 5.11 -14.45
CA ALA A 6 -5.78 5.49 -13.05
C ALA A 6 -4.46 5.95 -12.40
N THR A 7 -4.54 6.76 -11.34
CA THR A 7 -3.39 7.08 -10.50
C THR A 7 -2.73 5.80 -10.01
N GLY A 8 -1.40 5.71 -10.14
CA GLY A 8 -0.64 4.49 -9.86
C GLY A 8 -0.74 3.40 -10.93
N GLY A 9 -1.49 3.62 -12.00
CA GLY A 9 -1.62 2.69 -13.10
C GLY A 9 -0.34 2.58 -13.93
N MET A 10 -0.17 1.42 -14.58
CA MET A 10 0.98 1.15 -15.42
C MET A 10 0.94 2.04 -16.69
N LEU A 11 2.08 2.65 -17.03
CA LEU A 11 2.23 3.46 -18.22
C LEU A 11 2.18 2.58 -19.48
N PRO A 12 1.35 2.93 -20.50
CA PRO A 12 1.30 2.20 -21.75
C PRO A 12 2.64 2.26 -22.50
N ARG A 13 2.93 1.23 -23.29
CA ARG A 13 4.13 1.23 -24.14
C ARG A 13 4.12 2.40 -25.11
N GLY A 14 5.23 3.12 -25.18
CA GLY A 14 5.40 4.28 -26.04
C GLY A 14 4.88 5.60 -25.48
N ALA A 15 4.32 5.60 -24.25
CA ALA A 15 4.06 6.81 -23.50
C ALA A 15 5.27 7.13 -22.63
N ASP A 16 5.61 8.40 -22.49
CA ASP A 16 6.79 8.91 -21.76
C ASP A 16 6.45 9.98 -20.72
N ALA A 17 5.18 10.40 -20.65
CA ALA A 17 4.72 11.37 -19.68
C ALA A 17 3.25 11.14 -19.31
N VAL A 18 2.84 11.63 -18.15
CA VAL A 18 1.44 11.64 -17.71
C VAL A 18 0.98 13.09 -17.54
N VAL A 19 -0.23 13.35 -18.02
CA VAL A 19 -0.91 14.63 -17.85
C VAL A 19 -2.07 14.43 -16.89
N PRO A 20 -2.12 15.13 -15.75
CA PRO A 20 -3.27 15.12 -14.85
C PRO A 20 -4.55 15.52 -15.60
N VAL A 21 -5.66 14.84 -15.30
CA VAL A 21 -6.95 15.07 -16.00
C VAL A 21 -7.42 16.52 -15.87
N GLU A 22 -7.10 17.18 -14.76
CA GLU A 22 -7.41 18.59 -14.49
C GLU A 22 -6.71 19.57 -15.46
N MET A 23 -5.70 19.09 -16.17
CA MET A 23 -4.96 19.86 -17.18
C MET A 23 -5.34 19.45 -18.62
N THR A 24 -6.44 18.77 -18.77
CA THR A 24 -6.95 18.34 -20.08
C THR A 24 -8.39 18.79 -20.27
N ASP A 25 -8.77 19.00 -21.52
CA ASP A 25 -10.14 19.12 -21.96
C ASP A 25 -10.44 18.00 -22.97
N VAL A 26 -11.63 17.45 -22.91
CA VAL A 26 -12.07 16.38 -23.81
C VAL A 26 -13.12 16.95 -24.75
N GLU A 27 -12.87 16.86 -26.02
CA GLU A 27 -13.72 17.38 -27.10
C GLU A 27 -14.18 16.27 -28.03
N ASP A 28 -15.12 16.59 -28.91
CA ASP A 28 -15.64 15.71 -29.96
C ASP A 28 -16.04 14.31 -29.45
N GLY A 29 -16.78 14.26 -28.33
CA GLY A 29 -17.25 13.00 -27.77
C GLY A 29 -16.14 12.05 -27.31
N GLY A 30 -14.99 12.58 -26.91
CA GLY A 30 -13.85 11.79 -26.44
C GLY A 30 -12.79 11.48 -27.49
N ARG A 31 -12.92 11.98 -28.70
CA ARG A 31 -11.94 11.74 -29.74
C ARG A 31 -10.72 12.65 -29.68
N ILE A 32 -10.88 13.84 -29.11
CA ILE A 32 -9.83 14.85 -28.98
C ILE A 32 -9.57 15.11 -27.51
N VAL A 33 -8.30 15.06 -27.13
CA VAL A 33 -7.83 15.50 -25.81
C VAL A 33 -6.93 16.70 -26.01
N VAL A 34 -7.36 17.84 -25.51
CA VAL A 34 -6.58 19.08 -25.51
C VAL A 34 -5.79 19.17 -24.21
N VAL A 35 -4.48 19.30 -24.30
CA VAL A 35 -3.57 19.41 -23.16
C VAL A 35 -3.23 20.86 -22.91
N ARG A 36 -3.52 21.36 -21.72
CA ARG A 36 -3.25 22.76 -21.31
C ARG A 36 -1.80 22.96 -20.91
N GLY A 37 -0.90 22.89 -21.86
CA GLY A 37 0.52 23.15 -21.65
C GLY A 37 1.41 21.93 -21.95
N ALA A 38 2.61 22.23 -22.39
CA ALA A 38 3.61 21.24 -22.75
C ALA A 38 4.07 20.43 -21.51
N ARG A 39 4.35 19.15 -21.71
CA ARG A 39 4.94 18.26 -20.69
C ARG A 39 6.28 17.74 -21.20
N VAL A 40 7.23 17.66 -20.28
CA VAL A 40 8.52 17.05 -20.59
C VAL A 40 8.42 15.53 -20.42
N PRO A 41 9.21 14.75 -21.16
CA PRO A 41 9.33 13.30 -20.91
C PRO A 41 9.67 13.02 -19.43
N GLY A 42 9.04 12.00 -18.84
CA GLY A 42 9.16 11.65 -17.43
C GLY A 42 8.23 12.45 -16.51
N ALA A 43 7.46 13.43 -17.00
CA ALA A 43 6.55 14.19 -16.13
C ALA A 43 5.49 13.28 -15.49
N ALA A 44 5.36 13.34 -14.17
CA ALA A 44 4.46 12.57 -13.34
C ALA A 44 4.58 11.03 -13.52
N VAL A 45 5.76 10.55 -13.85
CA VAL A 45 6.10 9.13 -14.01
C VAL A 45 7.01 8.69 -12.86
N SER A 46 6.59 7.66 -12.12
CA SER A 46 7.49 6.95 -11.19
C SER A 46 8.20 5.82 -11.95
N PHE A 47 9.52 5.80 -11.89
CA PHE A 47 10.30 4.76 -12.56
C PHE A 47 10.33 3.47 -11.72
N ALA A 48 10.55 2.34 -12.38
CA ALA A 48 10.71 1.06 -11.70
C ALA A 48 11.85 1.14 -10.66
N GLY A 49 11.59 0.65 -9.44
CA GLY A 49 12.55 0.67 -8.35
C GLY A 49 12.65 1.98 -7.57
N THR A 50 11.80 3.00 -7.87
CA THR A 50 11.79 4.26 -7.11
C THR A 50 11.33 4.05 -5.66
N ASP A 51 10.32 3.23 -5.44
CA ASP A 51 9.79 2.95 -4.10
C ASP A 51 10.47 1.74 -3.46
N ILE A 52 10.60 0.65 -4.21
CA ILE A 52 11.26 -0.58 -3.78
C ILE A 52 12.09 -1.12 -4.96
N GLY A 53 13.40 -1.22 -4.79
CA GLY A 53 14.32 -1.73 -5.79
C GLY A 53 14.34 -3.26 -5.87
N LEU A 54 14.64 -3.81 -7.04
CA LEU A 54 14.85 -5.24 -7.19
C LEU A 54 16.05 -5.70 -6.34
N GLY A 55 15.84 -6.70 -5.49
CA GLY A 55 16.87 -7.21 -4.57
C GLY A 55 17.04 -6.41 -3.28
N GLU A 56 16.25 -5.35 -3.09
CA GLU A 56 16.22 -4.61 -1.84
C GLU A 56 15.62 -5.44 -0.71
N THR A 57 16.23 -5.38 0.48
CA THR A 57 15.71 -6.02 1.68
C THR A 57 14.67 -5.10 2.32
N VAL A 58 13.41 -5.44 2.20
CA VAL A 58 12.28 -4.63 2.72
C VAL A 58 11.91 -4.92 4.17
N LEU A 59 12.16 -6.13 4.65
CA LEU A 59 11.90 -6.58 6.02
C LEU A 59 12.97 -7.59 6.47
N PHE A 60 13.16 -7.67 7.79
CA PHE A 60 14.12 -8.59 8.40
C PHE A 60 13.43 -9.70 9.20
N ALA A 61 14.09 -10.84 9.32
CA ALA A 61 13.64 -11.91 10.21
C ALA A 61 13.57 -11.41 11.67
N GLY A 62 12.51 -11.79 12.39
CA GLY A 62 12.28 -11.34 13.77
C GLY A 62 11.62 -9.98 13.90
N GLN A 63 11.40 -9.26 12.82
CA GLN A 63 10.69 -7.98 12.83
C GLN A 63 9.20 -8.18 13.17
N ARG A 64 8.64 -7.29 13.98
CA ARG A 64 7.21 -7.27 14.27
C ARG A 64 6.43 -6.81 13.04
N LEU A 65 5.44 -7.59 12.64
CA LEU A 65 4.54 -7.22 11.54
C LEU A 65 3.37 -6.41 12.09
N SER A 66 3.27 -5.16 11.64
CA SER A 66 2.12 -4.28 11.81
C SER A 66 1.37 -4.14 10.48
N SER A 67 0.37 -3.27 10.41
CA SER A 67 -0.33 -2.94 9.15
C SER A 67 0.62 -2.37 8.09
N ARG A 68 1.66 -1.65 8.51
CA ARG A 68 2.67 -1.10 7.60
C ARG A 68 3.48 -2.21 6.92
N GLU A 69 4.02 -3.14 7.70
CA GLU A 69 4.82 -4.26 7.18
C GLU A 69 3.97 -5.20 6.31
N THR A 70 2.71 -5.43 6.68
CA THR A 70 1.80 -6.20 5.82
C THR A 70 1.50 -5.50 4.51
N GLY A 71 1.43 -4.16 4.50
CA GLY A 71 1.32 -3.37 3.27
C GLY A 71 2.54 -3.53 2.36
N VAL A 72 3.75 -3.49 2.93
CA VAL A 72 5.01 -3.73 2.17
C VAL A 72 5.03 -5.14 1.58
N LEU A 73 4.66 -6.15 2.38
CA LEU A 73 4.60 -7.55 1.90
C LEU A 73 3.60 -7.70 0.74
N ALA A 74 2.44 -7.05 0.83
CA ALA A 74 1.47 -7.05 -0.25
C ALA A 74 2.01 -6.36 -1.52
N ALA A 75 2.71 -5.24 -1.37
CA ALA A 75 3.29 -4.49 -2.48
C ALA A 75 4.33 -5.29 -3.28
N ILE A 76 5.12 -6.14 -2.60
CA ILE A 76 6.08 -7.05 -3.25
C ILE A 76 5.48 -8.39 -3.68
N GLY A 77 4.16 -8.59 -3.51
CA GLY A 77 3.46 -9.81 -3.92
C GLY A 77 3.64 -11.00 -2.97
N ALA A 78 4.12 -10.80 -1.74
CA ALA A 78 4.26 -11.86 -0.75
C ALA A 78 2.89 -12.21 -0.14
N ALA A 79 2.22 -13.22 -0.68
CA ALA A 79 0.90 -13.66 -0.22
C ALA A 79 0.93 -14.41 1.12
N ARG A 80 2.09 -14.96 1.51
CA ARG A 80 2.28 -15.74 2.76
C ARG A 80 3.67 -15.49 3.31
N VAL A 81 3.76 -15.42 4.63
CA VAL A 81 5.04 -15.35 5.37
C VAL A 81 4.95 -16.20 6.62
N ASP A 82 6.05 -16.81 7.00
CA ASP A 82 6.16 -17.55 8.26
C ASP A 82 6.31 -16.59 9.42
N VAL A 83 5.53 -16.78 10.46
CA VAL A 83 5.54 -15.93 11.65
C VAL A 83 5.66 -16.76 12.92
N VAL A 84 6.23 -16.18 13.96
CA VAL A 84 6.26 -16.81 15.31
C VAL A 84 4.84 -16.89 15.85
N ARG A 85 4.45 -18.06 16.31
CA ARG A 85 3.15 -18.27 16.95
C ARG A 85 3.02 -17.43 18.20
N ARG A 86 1.89 -16.76 18.38
CA ARG A 86 1.59 -16.06 19.62
C ARG A 86 1.57 -17.04 20.80
N PRO A 87 2.23 -16.72 21.93
CA PRO A 87 2.17 -17.54 23.10
C PRO A 87 0.72 -17.66 23.62
N ARG A 88 0.40 -18.82 24.15
CA ARG A 88 -0.86 -19.01 24.90
C ARG A 88 -0.54 -18.73 26.37
N VAL A 89 -1.26 -17.81 26.97
CA VAL A 89 -1.10 -17.42 28.38
C VAL A 89 -2.35 -17.85 29.14
N ALA A 90 -2.16 -18.62 30.21
CA ALA A 90 -3.21 -18.87 31.18
C ALA A 90 -3.03 -17.90 32.37
N VAL A 91 -4.09 -17.21 32.72
CA VAL A 91 -4.14 -16.37 33.94
C VAL A 91 -4.99 -17.10 34.94
N ILE A 92 -4.39 -17.43 36.10
CA ILE A 92 -5.06 -18.16 37.18
C ILE A 92 -5.05 -17.24 38.39
N SER A 93 -6.24 -16.88 38.85
CA SER A 93 -6.42 -16.15 40.11
C SER A 93 -6.57 -17.15 41.21
N THR A 94 -5.86 -16.93 42.34
CA THR A 94 -5.92 -17.77 43.54
C THR A 94 -6.08 -16.87 44.74
N GLY A 95 -6.85 -17.34 45.77
CA GLY A 95 -7.10 -16.62 47.01
C GLY A 95 -8.60 -16.44 47.27
N ASP A 96 -9.00 -16.65 48.51
CA ASP A 96 -10.41 -16.54 48.90
C ASP A 96 -10.91 -15.10 48.94
N GLU A 97 -10.00 -14.14 48.89
CA GLU A 97 -10.26 -12.70 48.76
C GLU A 97 -10.63 -12.26 47.33
N ILE A 98 -10.42 -13.14 46.34
CA ILE A 98 -10.69 -12.80 44.95
C ILE A 98 -12.16 -13.07 44.63
N ILE A 99 -12.89 -12.01 44.31
CA ILE A 99 -14.31 -12.05 43.95
C ILE A 99 -14.48 -11.74 42.45
N ALA A 100 -15.55 -12.25 41.85
CA ALA A 100 -15.87 -11.91 40.47
C ALA A 100 -16.31 -10.44 40.34
N PRO A 101 -16.03 -9.77 39.22
CA PRO A 101 -16.51 -8.41 38.99
C PRO A 101 -18.02 -8.29 39.15
N GLY A 102 -18.47 -7.38 40.02
CA GLY A 102 -19.89 -7.16 40.33
C GLY A 102 -20.42 -7.92 41.55
N GLU A 103 -19.63 -8.79 42.16
CA GLU A 103 -20.02 -9.41 43.43
C GLU A 103 -19.69 -8.51 44.63
N PRO A 104 -20.50 -8.54 45.72
CA PRO A 104 -20.23 -7.73 46.89
C PRO A 104 -18.99 -8.25 47.62
N MET A 105 -18.15 -7.32 48.12
CA MET A 105 -17.05 -7.66 49.01
C MET A 105 -17.63 -8.22 50.34
N ARG A 106 -17.13 -9.34 50.75
CA ARG A 106 -17.48 -9.99 52.04
C ARG A 106 -16.56 -9.56 53.15
#